data_1d73d46683ed3b4603e975f97db87098
#
_entry.id   1d73d46683ed3b4603e975f97db87098
#
_cell.length_a   1.000
_cell.length_b   1.000
_cell.length_c   1.000
_cell.angle_alpha   90.00
_cell.angle_beta   90.00
_cell.angle_gamma   90.00
#
_symmetry.space_group_name_H-M   'P 1'
#
loop_
_entity.id
_entity.type
_entity.pdbx_description
1 polymer ?
#
loop_
_entity_poly.entity_id
_entity_poly.type
_entity_poly.pdbx_seq_one_letter_code
_entity_poly.pdbx_strand_id
1 'polypeptide(L)'
;SDCGYDSYFIRKFSQIRRRCESNVREFYKKSVLIRNDDHLEIQLSEIYDHMATLFPLTDEQKQQLITWECEEEIRSVVPLTDHIDMLKSYLAEGNDVVLISDMYLPKETIQKMLAKADPLLATLPLFLSSDKGYQKTTRKLFLEVYSSLDYHYSEWIHIGDNKFADDTQPSRLGIHTQP
;
A
#
# COMPACT_ATOMS: atom_id res chain seq x y z
N SER A 1 27.46 13.91 -5.31
CA SER A 1 27.85 13.78 -3.90
C SER A 1 28.02 12.32 -3.60
N ASP A 2 29.21 11.99 -3.09
CA ASP A 2 29.66 10.62 -2.85
C ASP A 2 28.97 10.13 -1.55
N CYS A 3 27.78 9.50 -1.69
CA CYS A 3 27.03 8.96 -0.55
C CYS A 3 27.63 7.66 -0.01
N GLY A 4 28.85 7.29 -0.44
CA GLY A 4 29.58 6.11 0.03
C GLY A 4 29.01 4.76 -0.43
N TYR A 5 28.12 4.76 -1.43
CA TYR A 5 27.61 3.52 -2.01
C TYR A 5 28.57 2.95 -3.06
N ASP A 6 28.67 1.62 -3.09
CA ASP A 6 29.43 0.91 -4.12
C ASP A 6 28.90 1.20 -5.53
N SER A 7 29.80 1.34 -6.50
CA SER A 7 29.45 1.69 -7.88
C SER A 7 28.60 0.63 -8.60
N TYR A 8 28.75 -0.64 -8.24
CA TYR A 8 27.90 -1.71 -8.77
C TYR A 8 26.50 -1.62 -8.18
N PHE A 9 26.39 -1.37 -6.87
CA PHE A 9 25.12 -1.17 -6.19
C PHE A 9 24.32 -0.03 -6.83
N ILE A 10 24.93 1.13 -7.05
CA ILE A 10 24.28 2.29 -7.69
C ILE A 10 23.74 1.91 -9.08
N ARG A 11 24.57 1.32 -9.94
CA ARG A 11 24.16 0.95 -11.31
C ARG A 11 23.05 -0.08 -11.37
N LYS A 12 22.93 -0.93 -10.35
CA LYS A 12 21.98 -2.06 -10.30
C LYS A 12 20.85 -1.84 -9.31
N PHE A 13 20.77 -0.68 -8.67
CA PHE A 13 19.87 -0.40 -7.56
C PHE A 13 18.43 -0.84 -7.85
N SER A 14 17.83 -0.41 -8.95
CA SER A 14 16.43 -0.75 -9.26
C SER A 14 16.20 -2.25 -9.48
N GLN A 15 17.20 -2.99 -9.98
CA GLN A 15 17.13 -4.44 -10.11
C GLN A 15 17.25 -5.13 -8.74
N ILE A 16 18.21 -4.66 -7.93
CA ILE A 16 18.43 -5.15 -6.56
C ILE A 16 17.17 -4.90 -5.72
N ARG A 17 16.64 -3.67 -5.76
CA ARG A 17 15.44 -3.26 -5.01
C ARG A 17 14.24 -4.15 -5.32
N ARG A 18 13.93 -4.36 -6.62
CA ARG A 18 12.84 -5.26 -7.05
C ARG A 18 13.07 -6.71 -6.63
N ARG A 19 14.32 -7.17 -6.67
CA ARG A 19 14.65 -8.54 -6.25
C ARG A 19 14.48 -8.73 -4.75
N CYS A 20 14.89 -7.74 -3.95
CA CYS A 20 14.69 -7.76 -2.50
C CYS A 20 13.20 -7.80 -2.14
N GLU A 21 12.37 -6.98 -2.77
CA GLU A 21 10.92 -7.02 -2.57
C GLU A 21 10.34 -8.40 -2.92
N SER A 22 10.69 -8.95 -4.08
CA SER A 22 10.23 -10.28 -4.49
C SER A 22 10.59 -11.36 -3.48
N ASN A 23 11.82 -11.32 -2.94
CA ASN A 23 12.30 -12.29 -1.96
C ASN A 23 11.53 -12.16 -0.62
N VAL A 24 11.29 -10.95 -0.14
CA VAL A 24 10.52 -10.71 1.10
C VAL A 24 9.07 -11.18 0.92
N ARG A 25 8.43 -10.86 -0.20
CA ARG A 25 7.07 -11.34 -0.50
C ARG A 25 7.00 -12.87 -0.59
N GLU A 26 8.00 -13.51 -1.19
CA GLU A 26 8.07 -14.97 -1.26
C GLU A 26 8.26 -15.59 0.12
N PHE A 27 9.10 -14.98 0.97
CA PHE A 27 9.27 -15.41 2.37
C PHE A 27 7.94 -15.35 3.14
N TYR A 28 7.18 -14.25 3.03
CA TYR A 28 5.87 -14.11 3.69
C TYR A 28 4.88 -15.18 3.20
N LYS A 29 4.77 -15.40 1.88
CA LYS A 29 3.90 -16.44 1.32
C LYS A 29 4.23 -17.85 1.85
N LYS A 30 5.51 -18.18 2.01
CA LYS A 30 5.93 -19.46 2.59
C LYS A 30 5.69 -19.52 4.09
N SER A 31 5.90 -18.42 4.80
CA SER A 31 5.72 -18.33 6.25
C SER A 31 4.27 -18.50 6.69
N VAL A 32 3.30 -18.03 5.91
CA VAL A 32 1.86 -18.21 6.15
C VAL A 32 1.50 -19.68 6.35
N LEU A 33 2.08 -20.58 5.54
CA LEU A 33 1.84 -22.03 5.65
C LEU A 33 2.35 -22.62 6.97
N ILE A 34 3.37 -22.01 7.56
CA ILE A 34 3.99 -22.48 8.82
C ILE A 34 3.30 -21.85 10.03
N ARG A 35 3.00 -20.55 9.96
CA ARG A 35 2.43 -19.79 11.08
C ARG A 35 0.91 -19.89 11.16
N ASN A 36 0.27 -20.41 10.11
CA ASN A 36 -1.19 -20.46 9.99
C ASN A 36 -1.85 -19.08 10.23
N ASP A 37 -1.23 -18.05 9.71
CA ASP A 37 -1.76 -16.70 9.71
C ASP A 37 -1.78 -16.14 8.27
N ASP A 38 -2.61 -15.14 7.99
CA ASP A 38 -2.78 -14.54 6.67
C ASP A 38 -2.13 -13.15 6.59
N HIS A 39 -1.16 -12.86 7.43
CA HIS A 39 -0.32 -11.67 7.34
C HIS A 39 0.60 -11.79 6.12
N LEU A 40 0.14 -11.27 4.99
CA LEU A 40 0.82 -11.35 3.70
C LEU A 40 1.46 -10.03 3.27
N GLU A 41 1.08 -8.92 3.90
CA GLU A 41 1.65 -7.64 3.52
C GLU A 41 3.00 -7.43 4.18
N ILE A 42 3.91 -6.90 3.39
CA ILE A 42 5.26 -6.53 3.78
C ILE A 42 5.34 -5.02 4.04
N GLN A 43 6.40 -4.59 4.70
CA GLN A 43 6.71 -3.19 4.91
C GLN A 43 7.94 -2.77 4.11
N LEU A 44 8.02 -1.50 3.75
CA LEU A 44 9.16 -0.95 3.03
C LEU A 44 10.48 -1.20 3.78
N SER A 45 10.49 -1.07 5.10
CA SER A 45 11.67 -1.33 5.94
C SER A 45 12.22 -2.75 5.76
N GLU A 46 11.35 -3.76 5.66
CA GLU A 46 11.75 -5.16 5.52
C GLU A 46 12.45 -5.44 4.19
N ILE A 47 12.07 -4.70 3.13
CA ILE A 47 12.74 -4.78 1.84
C ILE A 47 14.19 -4.28 1.96
N TYR A 48 14.38 -3.17 2.67
CA TYR A 48 15.71 -2.58 2.89
C TYR A 48 16.52 -3.35 3.95
N ASP A 49 15.88 -3.94 4.94
CA ASP A 49 16.53 -4.87 5.87
C ASP A 49 17.07 -6.09 5.12
N HIS A 50 16.27 -6.68 4.23
CA HIS A 50 16.74 -7.77 3.37
C HIS A 50 17.87 -7.32 2.45
N MET A 51 17.80 -6.11 1.87
CA MET A 51 18.86 -5.54 1.05
C MET A 51 20.17 -5.41 1.84
N ALA A 52 20.11 -4.97 3.08
CA ALA A 52 21.26 -4.84 3.96
C ALA A 52 21.90 -6.19 4.32
N THR A 53 21.18 -7.31 4.22
CA THR A 53 21.79 -8.64 4.35
C THR A 53 22.65 -9.06 3.14
N LEU A 54 22.41 -8.44 1.98
CA LEU A 54 23.10 -8.76 0.72
C LEU A 54 24.22 -7.76 0.37
N PHE A 55 24.13 -6.55 0.89
CA PHE A 55 25.07 -5.46 0.62
C PHE A 55 25.48 -4.81 1.93
N PRO A 56 26.75 -4.37 2.09
CA PRO A 56 27.23 -3.75 3.33
C PRO A 56 26.69 -2.30 3.48
N LEU A 57 25.41 -2.17 3.79
CA LEU A 57 24.77 -0.89 4.06
C LEU A 57 24.82 -0.59 5.56
N THR A 58 25.18 0.64 5.93
CA THR A 58 24.99 1.12 7.30
C THR A 58 23.51 1.41 7.56
N ASP A 59 23.12 1.53 8.83
CA ASP A 59 21.74 1.90 9.19
C ASP A 59 21.37 3.29 8.65
N GLU A 60 22.31 4.23 8.63
CA GLU A 60 22.11 5.56 8.07
C GLU A 60 21.87 5.49 6.56
N GLN A 61 22.66 4.69 5.83
CA GLN A 61 22.50 4.49 4.40
C GLN A 61 21.16 3.83 4.08
N LYS A 62 20.78 2.81 4.84
CA LYS A 62 19.48 2.14 4.71
C LYS A 62 18.33 3.14 4.91
N GLN A 63 18.37 3.91 6.00
CA GLN A 63 17.33 4.92 6.27
C GLN A 63 17.27 6.00 5.20
N GLN A 64 18.41 6.40 4.66
CA GLN A 64 18.47 7.38 3.56
C GLN A 64 17.80 6.85 2.29
N LEU A 65 18.02 5.58 1.95
CA LEU A 65 17.37 4.94 0.79
C LEU A 65 15.85 4.84 0.97
N ILE A 66 15.38 4.49 2.16
CA ILE A 66 13.95 4.48 2.51
C ILE A 66 13.36 5.88 2.34
N THR A 67 14.03 6.89 2.86
CA THR A 67 13.59 8.29 2.75
C THR A 67 13.49 8.73 1.29
N TRP A 68 14.51 8.45 0.50
CA TRP A 68 14.51 8.81 -0.93
C TRP A 68 13.41 8.08 -1.72
N GLU A 69 13.15 6.80 -1.45
CA GLU A 69 12.04 6.08 -2.10
C GLU A 69 10.70 6.74 -1.74
N CYS A 70 10.45 7.04 -0.47
CA CYS A 70 9.23 7.72 -0.05
C CYS A 70 9.06 9.11 -0.68
N GLU A 71 10.15 9.89 -0.75
CA GLU A 71 10.13 11.22 -1.38
C GLU A 71 9.86 11.13 -2.89
N GLU A 72 10.43 10.12 -3.56
CA GLU A 72 10.21 9.89 -4.99
C GLU A 72 8.77 9.46 -5.27
N GLU A 73 8.21 8.57 -4.45
CA GLU A 73 6.81 8.16 -4.55
C GLU A 73 5.87 9.37 -4.38
N ILE A 74 6.10 10.23 -3.37
CA ILE A 74 5.33 11.46 -3.21
C ILE A 74 5.51 12.37 -4.43
N ARG A 75 6.72 12.50 -4.96
CA ARG A 75 7.04 13.37 -6.09
C ARG A 75 6.35 12.92 -7.38
N SER A 76 6.24 11.62 -7.60
CA SER A 76 5.71 11.02 -8.83
C SER A 76 4.18 10.98 -8.89
N VAL A 77 3.46 11.29 -7.79
CA VAL A 77 1.99 11.30 -7.77
C VAL A 77 1.43 12.25 -8.81
N VAL A 78 0.52 11.71 -9.62
CA VAL A 78 -0.32 12.46 -10.57
C VAL A 78 -1.79 12.23 -10.19
N PRO A 79 -2.57 13.29 -9.92
CA PRO A 79 -3.97 13.14 -9.54
C PRO A 79 -4.82 12.65 -10.72
N LEU A 80 -5.72 11.72 -10.47
CA LEU A 80 -6.79 11.33 -11.38
C LEU A 80 -8.02 12.20 -11.10
N THR A 81 -8.10 13.35 -11.75
CA THR A 81 -9.11 14.40 -11.48
C THR A 81 -10.54 13.88 -11.56
N ASP A 82 -10.86 13.09 -12.58
CA ASP A 82 -12.21 12.53 -12.76
C ASP A 82 -12.63 11.64 -11.58
N HIS A 83 -11.70 10.86 -11.02
CA HIS A 83 -11.96 10.01 -9.84
C HIS A 83 -12.09 10.86 -8.55
N ILE A 84 -11.30 11.91 -8.44
CA ILE A 84 -11.41 12.85 -7.31
C ILE A 84 -12.76 13.58 -7.35
N ASP A 85 -13.19 14.02 -8.52
CA ASP A 85 -14.48 14.70 -8.69
C ASP A 85 -15.66 13.76 -8.42
N MET A 86 -15.57 12.51 -8.89
CA MET A 86 -16.56 11.47 -8.56
C MET A 86 -16.63 11.23 -7.02
N LEU A 87 -15.49 11.12 -6.35
CA LEU A 87 -15.43 10.96 -4.89
C LEU A 87 -16.07 12.16 -4.17
N LYS A 88 -15.78 13.39 -4.63
CA LYS A 88 -16.40 14.61 -4.10
C LYS A 88 -17.92 14.62 -4.29
N SER A 89 -18.43 14.09 -5.40
CA SER A 89 -19.86 13.95 -5.64
C SER A 89 -20.51 13.02 -4.61
N TYR A 90 -19.91 11.86 -4.35
CA TYR A 90 -20.40 10.93 -3.31
C TYR A 90 -20.45 11.59 -1.94
N LEU A 91 -19.41 12.32 -1.54
CA LEU A 91 -19.42 13.06 -0.27
C LEU A 91 -20.50 14.14 -0.23
N ALA A 92 -20.71 14.87 -1.33
CA ALA A 92 -21.75 15.90 -1.42
C ALA A 92 -23.17 15.33 -1.36
N GLU A 93 -23.37 14.08 -1.78
CA GLU A 93 -24.61 13.32 -1.66
C GLU A 93 -24.86 12.77 -0.24
N GLY A 94 -23.90 12.96 0.67
CA GLY A 94 -23.98 12.50 2.06
C GLY A 94 -23.51 11.08 2.29
N ASN A 95 -22.79 10.49 1.33
CA ASN A 95 -22.18 9.17 1.51
C ASN A 95 -20.92 9.27 2.36
N ASP A 96 -20.66 8.26 3.19
CA ASP A 96 -19.39 8.08 3.86
C ASP A 96 -18.39 7.45 2.88
N VAL A 97 -17.19 7.99 2.83
CA VAL A 97 -16.11 7.51 1.94
C VAL A 97 -14.89 7.11 2.75
N VAL A 98 -14.36 5.93 2.48
CA VAL A 98 -13.10 5.44 3.05
C VAL A 98 -12.14 5.02 1.95
N LEU A 99 -10.84 5.13 2.20
CA LEU A 99 -9.79 4.71 1.29
C LEU A 99 -9.20 3.37 1.76
N ILE A 100 -9.12 2.40 0.84
CA ILE A 100 -8.57 1.07 1.11
C ILE A 100 -7.46 0.77 0.10
N SER A 101 -6.24 0.46 0.57
CA SER A 101 -5.11 0.23 -0.33
C SER A 101 -4.22 -0.92 0.13
N ASP A 102 -3.85 -1.80 -0.82
CA ASP A 102 -2.76 -2.75 -0.65
C ASP A 102 -1.45 -2.06 -1.04
N MET A 103 -0.68 -1.60 -0.04
CA MET A 103 0.54 -0.85 -0.27
C MET A 103 1.53 -1.07 0.89
N TYR A 104 2.79 -1.37 0.56
CA TYR A 104 3.86 -1.59 1.53
C TYR A 104 4.51 -0.30 2.07
N LEU A 105 4.18 0.86 1.50
CA LEU A 105 4.70 2.15 1.95
C LEU A 105 4.16 2.53 3.34
N PRO A 106 4.92 3.31 4.13
CA PRO A 106 4.45 3.85 5.39
C PRO A 106 3.18 4.71 5.22
N LYS A 107 2.30 4.68 6.20
CA LYS A 107 1.04 5.43 6.18
C LYS A 107 1.25 6.93 5.96
N GLU A 108 2.25 7.50 6.62
CA GLU A 108 2.59 8.92 6.49
C GLU A 108 2.98 9.29 5.05
N THR A 109 3.63 8.36 4.34
CA THR A 109 3.97 8.55 2.92
C THR A 109 2.71 8.58 2.07
N ILE A 110 1.81 7.61 2.26
CA ILE A 110 0.54 7.57 1.54
C ILE A 110 -0.31 8.81 1.85
N GLN A 111 -0.37 9.27 3.10
CA GLN A 111 -1.10 10.49 3.46
C GLN A 111 -0.53 11.73 2.75
N LYS A 112 0.79 11.84 2.62
CA LYS A 112 1.43 12.92 1.85
C LYS A 112 1.14 12.82 0.35
N MET A 113 1.10 11.60 -0.21
CA MET A 113 0.71 11.36 -1.60
C MET A 113 -0.73 11.78 -1.85
N LEU A 114 -1.64 11.41 -0.96
CA LEU A 114 -3.05 11.80 -1.00
C LEU A 114 -3.22 13.32 -0.89
N ALA A 115 -2.54 13.96 0.07
CA ALA A 115 -2.58 15.42 0.26
C ALA A 115 -2.05 16.17 -0.97
N LYS A 116 -1.05 15.61 -1.67
CA LYS A 116 -0.53 16.19 -2.92
C LYS A 116 -1.53 16.04 -4.07
N ALA A 117 -2.24 14.93 -4.15
CA ALA A 117 -3.26 14.71 -5.18
C ALA A 117 -4.47 15.64 -4.98
N ASP A 118 -5.01 15.65 -3.77
CA ASP A 118 -6.04 16.60 -3.31
C ASP A 118 -6.05 16.63 -1.78
N PRO A 119 -6.01 17.80 -1.13
CA PRO A 119 -6.00 17.90 0.34
C PRO A 119 -7.16 17.19 1.03
N LEU A 120 -8.34 17.10 0.39
CA LEU A 120 -9.50 16.39 0.91
C LEU A 120 -9.20 14.90 1.13
N LEU A 121 -8.47 14.26 0.22
CA LEU A 121 -8.18 12.83 0.29
C LEU A 121 -7.38 12.47 1.56
N ALA A 122 -6.51 13.36 2.02
CA ALA A 122 -5.73 13.14 3.25
C ALA A 122 -6.58 13.22 4.54
N THR A 123 -7.81 13.74 4.46
CA THR A 123 -8.74 13.82 5.61
C THR A 123 -9.63 12.60 5.75
N LEU A 124 -9.69 11.75 4.72
CA LEU A 124 -10.56 10.57 4.72
C LEU A 124 -9.95 9.42 5.53
N PRO A 125 -10.79 8.56 6.13
CA PRO A 125 -10.32 7.34 6.78
C PRO A 125 -9.53 6.48 5.78
N LEU A 126 -8.32 6.05 6.18
CA LEU A 126 -7.41 5.29 5.33
C LEU A 126 -7.07 3.95 5.98
N PHE A 127 -7.37 2.87 5.26
CA PHE A 127 -7.05 1.49 5.63
C PHE A 127 -5.96 0.94 4.71
N LEU A 128 -4.78 0.69 5.27
CA LEU A 128 -3.61 0.20 4.53
C LEU A 128 -3.27 -1.23 4.92
N SER A 129 -2.91 -2.03 3.93
CA SER A 129 -2.39 -3.38 4.15
C SER A 129 -1.11 -3.37 4.98
N SER A 130 -0.21 -2.40 4.80
CA SER A 130 1.02 -2.28 5.60
C SER A 130 0.78 -2.01 7.08
N ASP A 131 -0.31 -1.28 7.44
CA ASP A 131 -0.68 -1.03 8.84
C ASP A 131 -1.30 -2.27 9.50
N LYS A 132 -2.06 -3.05 8.73
CA LYS A 132 -2.90 -4.15 9.24
C LYS A 132 -2.27 -5.53 9.05
N GLY A 133 -1.30 -5.66 8.15
CA GLY A 133 -0.71 -6.92 7.73
C GLY A 133 -1.61 -7.74 6.79
N TYR A 134 -2.81 -7.27 6.49
CA TYR A 134 -3.81 -7.95 5.68
C TYR A 134 -4.00 -7.28 4.33
N GLN A 135 -4.23 -8.08 3.30
CA GLN A 135 -4.48 -7.61 1.93
C GLN A 135 -5.95 -7.75 1.53
N LYS A 136 -6.37 -6.96 0.53
CA LYS A 136 -7.69 -7.10 -0.13
C LYS A 136 -7.84 -8.48 -0.77
N THR A 137 -6.76 -9.04 -1.31
CA THR A 137 -6.73 -10.35 -1.97
C THR A 137 -7.17 -11.50 -1.06
N THR A 138 -6.95 -11.39 0.25
CA THR A 138 -7.43 -12.36 1.26
C THR A 138 -8.79 -11.97 1.85
N ARG A 139 -9.37 -10.85 1.45
CA ARG A 139 -10.58 -10.22 1.99
C ARG A 139 -10.43 -9.70 3.43
N LYS A 140 -9.34 -10.00 4.12
CA LYS A 140 -9.17 -9.62 5.53
C LYS A 140 -9.07 -8.11 5.72
N LEU A 141 -8.52 -7.37 4.77
CA LEU A 141 -8.53 -5.91 4.85
C LEU A 141 -9.96 -5.34 4.79
N PHE A 142 -10.86 -5.94 4.01
CA PHE A 142 -12.29 -5.56 4.02
C PHE A 142 -12.97 -5.91 5.36
N LEU A 143 -12.58 -7.00 6.03
CA LEU A 143 -13.08 -7.33 7.38
C LEU A 143 -12.63 -6.30 8.41
N GLU A 144 -11.39 -5.80 8.32
CA GLU A 144 -10.89 -4.71 9.17
C GLU A 144 -11.70 -3.42 8.98
N VAL A 145 -12.01 -3.07 7.73
CA VAL A 145 -12.88 -1.93 7.43
C VAL A 145 -14.28 -2.16 8.01
N TYR A 146 -14.86 -3.33 7.79
CA TYR A 146 -16.19 -3.70 8.30
C TYR A 146 -16.28 -3.57 9.82
N SER A 147 -15.25 -4.02 10.55
CA SER A 147 -15.22 -3.93 12.01
C SER A 147 -15.14 -2.48 12.53
N SER A 148 -14.80 -1.53 11.66
CA SER A 148 -14.63 -0.11 11.99
C SER A 148 -15.78 0.77 11.53
N LEU A 149 -16.72 0.21 10.74
CA LEU A 149 -17.86 0.92 10.18
C LEU A 149 -19.17 0.24 10.61
N ASP A 150 -20.23 1.05 10.74
CA ASP A 150 -21.57 0.56 11.12
C ASP A 150 -22.48 0.36 9.89
N TYR A 151 -21.96 -0.35 8.87
CA TYR A 151 -22.64 -0.63 7.61
C TYR A 151 -22.52 -2.10 7.24
N HIS A 152 -23.62 -2.69 6.72
CA HIS A 152 -23.54 -4.02 6.12
C HIS A 152 -22.82 -3.99 4.77
N TYR A 153 -22.18 -5.09 4.37
CA TYR A 153 -21.49 -5.19 3.09
C TYR A 153 -22.37 -4.85 1.88
N SER A 154 -23.68 -5.15 1.94
CA SER A 154 -24.65 -4.82 0.89
C SER A 154 -24.92 -3.31 0.72
N GLU A 155 -24.48 -2.50 1.68
CA GLU A 155 -24.60 -1.03 1.64
C GLU A 155 -23.34 -0.37 1.07
N TRP A 156 -22.30 -1.15 0.74
CA TRP A 156 -21.04 -0.65 0.23
C TRP A 156 -20.99 -0.72 -1.28
N ILE A 157 -20.32 0.27 -1.87
CA ILE A 157 -19.81 0.24 -3.24
C ILE A 157 -18.30 0.36 -3.16
N HIS A 158 -17.58 -0.66 -3.66
CA HIS A 158 -16.14 -0.62 -3.78
C HIS A 158 -15.75 -0.27 -5.23
N ILE A 159 -14.88 0.73 -5.37
CA ILE A 159 -14.39 1.23 -6.66
C ILE A 159 -12.88 1.00 -6.71
N GLY A 160 -12.40 0.35 -7.76
CA GLY A 160 -10.97 0.08 -7.94
C GLY A 160 -10.68 -0.66 -9.23
N ASP A 161 -9.42 -0.62 -9.67
CA ASP A 161 -8.99 -1.05 -11.01
C ASP A 161 -8.48 -2.50 -11.07
N ASN A 162 -8.19 -3.12 -9.92
CA ASN A 162 -7.69 -4.49 -9.89
C ASN A 162 -8.85 -5.49 -9.86
N LYS A 163 -9.10 -6.14 -11.00
CA LYS A 163 -10.21 -7.10 -11.15
C LYS A 163 -10.26 -8.17 -10.05
N PHE A 164 -9.13 -8.66 -9.55
CA PHE A 164 -9.14 -9.67 -8.50
C PHE A 164 -9.36 -9.07 -7.11
N ALA A 165 -8.58 -8.06 -6.76
CA ALA A 165 -8.60 -7.45 -5.43
C ALA A 165 -9.79 -6.51 -5.21
N ASP A 166 -10.27 -5.81 -6.26
CA ASP A 166 -11.25 -4.73 -6.15
C ASP A 166 -12.63 -5.10 -6.72
N ASP A 167 -12.74 -6.22 -7.45
CA ASP A 167 -14.03 -6.72 -7.94
C ASP A 167 -14.34 -8.12 -7.40
N THR A 168 -13.50 -9.12 -7.71
CA THR A 168 -13.79 -10.51 -7.36
C THR A 168 -13.84 -10.74 -5.85
N GLN A 169 -12.90 -10.20 -5.09
CA GLN A 169 -12.83 -10.45 -3.65
C GLN A 169 -13.92 -9.72 -2.84
N PRO A 170 -14.18 -8.41 -3.04
CA PRO A 170 -15.28 -7.74 -2.33
C PRO A 170 -16.65 -8.27 -2.73
N SER A 171 -16.89 -8.62 -4.00
CA SER A 171 -18.16 -9.25 -4.43
C SER A 171 -18.49 -10.54 -3.66
N ARG A 172 -17.46 -11.33 -3.28
CA ARG A 172 -17.64 -12.55 -2.47
C ARG A 172 -18.07 -12.27 -1.03
N LEU A 173 -17.94 -11.04 -0.55
CA LEU A 173 -18.44 -10.58 0.73
C LEU A 173 -19.85 -9.96 0.62
N GLY A 174 -20.37 -9.78 -0.59
CA GLY A 174 -21.65 -9.12 -0.85
C GLY A 174 -21.51 -7.60 -1.03
N ILE A 175 -20.29 -7.09 -1.21
CA ILE A 175 -20.02 -5.68 -1.51
C ILE A 175 -20.32 -5.46 -3.00
N HIS A 176 -21.04 -4.39 -3.34
CA HIS A 176 -21.21 -3.96 -4.71
C HIS A 176 -19.89 -3.41 -5.27
N THR A 177 -19.54 -3.76 -6.51
CA THR A 177 -18.27 -3.35 -7.11
C THR A 177 -18.52 -2.56 -8.38
N GLN A 178 -17.66 -1.57 -8.61
CA GLN A 178 -17.63 -0.76 -9.81
C GLN A 178 -16.16 -0.65 -10.27
N PRO A 179 -15.82 -1.19 -11.47
CA PRO A 179 -14.46 -1.12 -12.02
C PRO A 179 -14.11 0.28 -12.50
#